data_4c4004ae9bb67cf2025acf141b9907a7
#
_entry.id   4c4004ae9bb67cf2025acf141b9907a7
#
_cell.length_a   1.000
_cell.length_b   1.000
_cell.length_c   1.000
_cell.angle_alpha   90.00
_cell.angle_beta   90.00
_cell.angle_gamma   90.00
#
_symmetry.space_group_name_H-M   'P 1'
#
loop_
_entity.id
_entity.type
_entity.pdbx_description
1 polymer ?
#
loop_
_entity_poly.entity_id
_entity_poly.type
_entity_poly.pdbx_seq_one_letter_code
_entity_poly.pdbx_strand_id
1 'polypeptide(L)'
;MKSLPALLLLGFALSLCNLASKLHGGKSSSGSGSSSSSSNSDITAEHGEATPAQLAAIAGGQPAKWERQGMSWTVPASWKETTNESKEFVWNSTKGELASLIVSISPMSEDFPADASIKAEYDGARTRAKNGEVDEVKWVEIDGLKGVQFREANPEHSDDSRRLQWLGFRKFAGQLQQINVMLASNGKGFPTHQDEMYGILYSMKITH
;
A
#
# COMPACT_ATOMS: atom_id res chain seq x y z
N MET A 1 -24.45 4.35 34.56
CA MET A 1 -24.44 5.13 33.32
C MET A 1 -23.16 4.73 32.56
N LYS A 2 -23.26 3.90 31.51
CA LYS A 2 -22.13 3.39 30.74
C LYS A 2 -22.00 4.24 29.49
N SER A 3 -20.94 5.04 29.39
CA SER A 3 -20.60 5.80 28.20
C SER A 3 -20.09 4.89 27.10
N LEU A 4 -20.79 4.83 25.96
CA LEU A 4 -20.28 4.21 24.72
C LEU A 4 -19.16 5.10 24.14
N PRO A 5 -18.05 4.53 23.71
CA PRO A 5 -17.10 5.27 22.90
C PRO A 5 -17.69 5.48 21.49
N ALA A 6 -17.66 6.72 21.03
CA ALA A 6 -18.05 7.08 19.68
C ALA A 6 -17.05 6.46 18.67
N LEU A 7 -17.54 5.57 17.84
CA LEU A 7 -16.82 4.98 16.71
C LEU A 7 -16.70 6.07 15.64
N LEU A 8 -15.50 6.64 15.50
CA LEU A 8 -15.19 7.61 14.45
C LEU A 8 -15.01 6.83 13.12
N LEU A 9 -16.10 6.71 12.37
CA LEU A 9 -16.06 6.25 10.98
C LEU A 9 -15.37 7.33 10.13
N LEU A 10 -14.09 7.17 9.89
CA LEU A 10 -13.35 7.98 8.93
C LEU A 10 -13.80 7.56 7.53
N GLY A 11 -14.72 8.32 6.95
CA GLY A 11 -15.17 8.17 5.58
C GLY A 11 -14.01 8.43 4.62
N PHE A 12 -13.53 7.40 3.96
CA PHE A 12 -12.63 7.51 2.82
C PHE A 12 -13.39 8.09 1.63
N ALA A 13 -13.29 9.39 1.42
CA ALA A 13 -13.66 10.02 0.17
C ALA A 13 -12.62 9.64 -0.89
N LEU A 14 -12.96 8.66 -1.72
CA LEU A 14 -12.28 8.39 -2.98
C LEU A 14 -12.48 9.61 -3.88
N SER A 15 -11.52 10.53 -3.91
CA SER A 15 -11.44 11.60 -4.92
C SER A 15 -11.03 11.01 -6.27
N LEU A 16 -11.94 10.23 -6.86
CA LEU A 16 -11.90 9.85 -8.26
C LEU A 16 -12.78 10.82 -9.07
N CYS A 17 -12.46 12.09 -9.11
CA CYS A 17 -13.17 13.03 -9.99
C CYS A 17 -12.20 14.08 -10.50
N ASN A 18 -11.96 14.00 -11.78
CA ASN A 18 -11.71 15.03 -12.78
C ASN A 18 -10.56 14.74 -13.75
N LEU A 19 -10.60 13.58 -14.42
CA LEU A 19 -9.79 13.41 -15.62
C LEU A 19 -10.62 13.29 -16.91
N ALA A 20 -11.95 13.37 -16.85
CA ALA A 20 -12.83 13.14 -18.01
C ALA A 20 -13.21 14.40 -18.79
N SER A 21 -12.76 15.61 -18.40
CA SER A 21 -13.28 16.87 -19.00
C SER A 21 -12.35 17.61 -19.97
N LYS A 22 -11.25 16.99 -20.44
CA LYS A 22 -10.31 17.69 -21.33
C LYS A 22 -10.06 17.04 -22.69
N LEU A 23 -10.97 16.21 -23.18
CA LEU A 23 -10.83 15.56 -24.50
C LEU A 23 -11.99 15.92 -25.44
N HIS A 24 -12.35 17.18 -25.55
CA HIS A 24 -13.16 17.63 -26.71
C HIS A 24 -12.81 19.07 -27.05
N GLY A 25 -12.10 19.23 -28.16
CA GLY A 25 -12.01 20.50 -28.88
C GLY A 25 -10.61 20.85 -29.37
N GLY A 26 -10.29 20.54 -30.62
CA GLY A 26 -9.09 21.07 -31.27
C GLY A 26 -8.84 20.49 -32.65
N LYS A 27 -9.23 21.22 -33.67
CA LYS A 27 -9.16 21.01 -35.12
C LYS A 27 -7.80 20.53 -35.63
N SER A 28 -7.84 19.67 -36.65
CA SER A 28 -6.80 19.23 -37.57
C SER A 28 -5.84 20.34 -38.02
N SER A 29 -4.54 20.08 -37.89
CA SER A 29 -3.52 20.54 -38.82
C SER A 29 -2.45 19.46 -38.98
N SER A 30 -2.28 19.02 -40.21
CA SER A 30 -1.26 18.07 -40.66
C SER A 30 0.13 18.64 -40.40
N GLY A 31 0.92 17.97 -39.59
CA GLY A 31 2.34 18.25 -39.37
C GLY A 31 3.04 16.90 -39.16
N SER A 32 3.87 16.51 -40.15
CA SER A 32 4.85 15.44 -40.01
C SER A 32 5.75 15.76 -38.81
N GLY A 33 5.68 14.98 -37.78
CA GLY A 33 6.48 15.14 -36.59
C GLY A 33 6.84 13.78 -36.02
N SER A 34 8.08 13.44 -36.14
CA SER A 34 8.87 12.39 -35.49
C SER A 34 8.16 11.67 -34.37
N SER A 35 7.97 10.37 -34.56
CA SER A 35 7.69 9.43 -33.48
C SER A 35 8.88 9.47 -32.50
N SER A 36 8.80 10.31 -31.48
CA SER A 36 9.59 10.11 -30.27
C SER A 36 9.05 8.86 -29.61
N SER A 37 9.68 7.73 -29.88
CA SER A 37 9.59 6.53 -29.05
C SER A 37 9.99 6.98 -27.64
N SER A 38 9.00 7.22 -26.78
CA SER A 38 9.24 7.28 -25.34
C SER A 38 9.79 5.91 -24.98
N SER A 39 11.10 5.84 -24.76
CA SER A 39 11.74 4.70 -24.17
C SER A 39 11.02 4.41 -22.85
N ASN A 40 10.18 3.38 -22.83
CA ASN A 40 9.82 2.71 -21.61
C ASN A 40 11.13 2.18 -21.03
N SER A 41 11.78 3.01 -20.21
CA SER A 41 12.78 2.47 -19.30
C SER A 41 12.00 1.53 -18.38
N ASP A 42 12.15 0.21 -18.58
CA ASP A 42 11.65 -0.79 -17.65
C ASP A 42 12.20 -0.42 -16.28
N ILE A 43 11.33 0.14 -15.43
CA ILE A 43 11.70 0.44 -14.05
C ILE A 43 11.87 -0.91 -13.39
N THR A 44 13.12 -1.30 -13.12
CA THR A 44 13.44 -2.55 -12.45
C THR A 44 12.93 -2.46 -11.02
N ALA A 45 12.03 -3.36 -10.63
CA ALA A 45 11.57 -3.44 -9.25
C ALA A 45 12.71 -4.01 -8.37
N GLU A 46 12.90 -3.42 -7.20
CA GLU A 46 13.75 -3.98 -6.15
C GLU A 46 13.05 -5.18 -5.52
N HIS A 47 13.78 -6.23 -5.15
CA HIS A 47 13.20 -7.29 -4.32
C HIS A 47 12.99 -6.76 -2.90
N GLY A 48 11.76 -6.95 -2.39
CA GLY A 48 11.42 -6.59 -1.03
C GLY A 48 12.00 -7.60 -0.04
N GLU A 49 13.17 -7.30 0.50
CA GLU A 49 13.85 -8.12 1.49
C GLU A 49 13.97 -7.38 2.82
N ALA A 50 13.60 -8.08 3.91
CA ALA A 50 13.74 -7.52 5.25
C ALA A 50 15.21 -7.51 5.68
N THR A 51 15.66 -6.41 6.26
CA THR A 51 16.98 -6.29 6.90
C THR A 51 17.08 -7.18 8.14
N PRO A 52 18.28 -7.48 8.65
CA PRO A 52 18.43 -8.23 9.90
C PRO A 52 17.68 -7.61 11.09
N ALA A 53 17.62 -6.28 11.20
CA ALA A 53 16.88 -5.58 12.25
C ALA A 53 15.35 -5.81 12.10
N GLN A 54 14.82 -5.74 10.89
CA GLN A 54 13.41 -5.99 10.57
C GLN A 54 13.02 -7.45 10.79
N LEU A 55 13.90 -8.40 10.45
CA LEU A 55 13.70 -9.82 10.77
C LEU A 55 13.70 -10.06 12.29
N ALA A 56 14.60 -9.41 13.02
CA ALA A 56 14.66 -9.50 14.48
C ALA A 56 13.39 -8.93 15.13
N ALA A 57 12.82 -7.86 14.58
CA ALA A 57 11.61 -7.22 15.09
C ALA A 57 10.36 -8.13 14.99
N ILE A 58 10.32 -9.05 14.03
CA ILE A 58 9.23 -10.02 13.86
C ILE A 58 9.62 -11.44 14.30
N ALA A 59 10.84 -11.63 14.84
CA ALA A 59 11.31 -12.94 15.30
C ALA A 59 10.44 -13.49 16.43
N GLY A 60 10.13 -14.79 16.39
CA GLY A 60 9.19 -15.41 17.35
C GLY A 60 7.75 -14.95 17.19
N GLY A 61 7.44 -14.26 16.11
CA GLY A 61 6.09 -13.83 15.75
C GLY A 61 5.16 -14.99 15.38
N GLN A 62 3.94 -14.64 15.04
CA GLN A 62 2.88 -15.58 14.66
C GLN A 62 2.41 -15.33 13.22
N PRO A 63 1.88 -16.36 12.54
CA PRO A 63 1.33 -16.21 11.20
C PRO A 63 -0.02 -15.47 11.25
N ALA A 64 -0.13 -14.36 10.55
CA ALA A 64 -1.38 -13.70 10.23
C ALA A 64 -1.86 -14.21 8.87
N LYS A 65 -2.90 -15.07 8.85
CA LYS A 65 -3.36 -15.73 7.63
C LYS A 65 -4.70 -15.19 7.17
N TRP A 66 -4.74 -14.71 5.95
CA TRP A 66 -5.98 -14.37 5.25
C TRP A 66 -6.29 -15.44 4.21
N GLU A 67 -6.77 -16.59 4.69
CA GLU A 67 -6.96 -17.79 3.86
C GLU A 67 -7.87 -17.55 2.67
N ARG A 68 -8.95 -16.76 2.85
CA ARG A 68 -9.90 -16.42 1.78
C ARG A 68 -9.24 -15.72 0.58
N GLN A 69 -8.12 -15.07 0.84
CA GLN A 69 -7.35 -14.33 -0.18
C GLN A 69 -6.01 -15.01 -0.50
N GLY A 70 -5.71 -16.17 0.11
CA GLY A 70 -4.45 -16.87 -0.11
C GLY A 70 -3.24 -16.00 0.23
N MET A 71 -3.32 -15.23 1.30
CA MET A 71 -2.24 -14.33 1.73
C MET A 71 -1.89 -14.59 3.19
N SER A 72 -0.63 -14.35 3.54
CA SER A 72 -0.18 -14.42 4.93
C SER A 72 1.01 -13.51 5.19
N TRP A 73 1.19 -13.16 6.46
CA TRP A 73 2.29 -12.38 6.99
C TRP A 73 2.81 -12.99 8.28
N THR A 74 4.03 -12.64 8.67
CA THR A 74 4.52 -12.85 10.03
C THR A 74 4.34 -11.54 10.79
N VAL A 75 3.57 -11.57 11.89
CA VAL A 75 3.36 -10.42 12.76
C VAL A 75 3.95 -10.70 14.14
N PRO A 76 4.44 -9.68 14.89
CA PRO A 76 4.92 -9.88 16.25
C PRO A 76 3.87 -10.58 17.13
N ALA A 77 4.30 -11.37 18.11
CA ALA A 77 3.41 -12.11 19.01
C ALA A 77 2.46 -11.20 19.83
N SER A 78 2.81 -9.92 19.96
CA SER A 78 1.96 -8.91 20.63
C SER A 78 0.84 -8.36 19.73
N TRP A 79 0.80 -8.70 18.45
CA TRP A 79 -0.27 -8.23 17.54
C TRP A 79 -1.46 -9.17 17.61
N LYS A 80 -2.66 -8.63 17.40
CA LYS A 80 -3.91 -9.38 17.38
C LYS A 80 -4.76 -9.04 16.18
N GLU A 81 -5.41 -10.07 15.62
CA GLU A 81 -6.42 -9.93 14.59
C GLU A 81 -7.64 -9.20 15.15
N THR A 82 -8.15 -8.24 14.38
CA THR A 82 -9.37 -7.48 14.71
C THR A 82 -10.41 -7.57 13.62
N THR A 83 -9.99 -7.81 12.37
CA THR A 83 -10.89 -7.99 11.21
C THR A 83 -10.34 -9.06 10.28
N ASN A 84 -11.22 -10.00 9.82
CA ASN A 84 -10.86 -11.03 8.84
C ASN A 84 -12.07 -11.27 7.92
N GLU A 85 -12.35 -10.25 7.09
CA GLU A 85 -13.46 -10.25 6.15
C GLU A 85 -13.01 -10.56 4.72
N SER A 86 -13.94 -10.62 3.78
CA SER A 86 -13.63 -10.97 2.38
C SER A 86 -12.81 -9.91 1.64
N LYS A 87 -12.89 -8.65 2.07
CA LYS A 87 -12.22 -7.52 1.42
C LYS A 87 -11.29 -6.74 2.35
N GLU A 88 -11.28 -7.07 3.62
CA GLU A 88 -10.51 -6.38 4.63
C GLU A 88 -9.93 -7.35 5.65
N PHE A 89 -8.67 -7.11 6.02
CA PHE A 89 -7.93 -7.89 7.00
C PHE A 89 -7.12 -6.93 7.86
N VAL A 90 -7.33 -6.97 9.18
CA VAL A 90 -6.71 -6.03 10.10
C VAL A 90 -6.10 -6.72 11.30
N TRP A 91 -4.87 -6.36 11.61
CA TRP A 91 -4.14 -6.72 12.83
C TRP A 91 -3.62 -5.45 13.50
N ASN A 92 -3.67 -5.44 14.83
CA ASN A 92 -3.22 -4.31 15.62
C ASN A 92 -2.20 -4.73 16.68
N SER A 93 -1.21 -3.87 16.95
CA SER A 93 -0.34 -4.01 18.10
C SER A 93 -1.14 -3.92 19.40
N THR A 94 -0.72 -4.65 20.44
CA THR A 94 -1.34 -4.58 21.77
C THR A 94 -0.41 -4.00 22.82
N LYS A 95 0.77 -3.53 22.41
CA LYS A 95 1.78 -2.95 23.29
C LYS A 95 2.30 -1.64 22.69
N GLY A 96 2.54 -0.67 23.55
CA GLY A 96 3.05 0.64 23.16
C GLY A 96 2.00 1.50 22.45
N GLU A 97 2.47 2.36 21.56
CA GLU A 97 1.59 3.12 20.67
C GLU A 97 0.88 2.18 19.68
N LEU A 98 -0.33 2.53 19.29
CA LEU A 98 -1.10 1.71 18.34
C LEU A 98 -0.39 1.67 16.98
N ALA A 99 -0.12 0.45 16.51
CA ALA A 99 0.28 0.19 15.13
C ALA A 99 -0.67 -0.82 14.51
N SER A 100 -0.95 -0.67 13.21
CA SER A 100 -1.92 -1.49 12.49
C SER A 100 -1.34 -1.99 11.18
N LEU A 101 -1.62 -3.26 10.86
CA LEU A 101 -1.59 -3.81 9.51
C LEU A 101 -3.02 -3.83 9.00
N ILE A 102 -3.28 -3.12 7.91
CA ILE A 102 -4.58 -3.05 7.25
C ILE A 102 -4.36 -3.48 5.80
N VAL A 103 -5.04 -4.55 5.40
CA VAL A 103 -4.99 -5.03 4.01
C VAL A 103 -6.38 -4.97 3.43
N SER A 104 -6.49 -4.37 2.25
CA SER A 104 -7.75 -4.30 1.53
C SER A 104 -7.60 -4.83 0.10
N ILE A 105 -8.66 -5.48 -0.37
CA ILE A 105 -8.79 -6.00 -1.73
C ILE A 105 -9.92 -5.27 -2.44
N SER A 106 -9.60 -4.69 -3.59
CA SER A 106 -10.59 -4.09 -4.49
C SER A 106 -10.67 -4.93 -5.77
N PRO A 107 -11.82 -5.57 -6.05
CA PRO A 107 -12.04 -6.23 -7.33
C PRO A 107 -12.03 -5.21 -8.47
N MET A 108 -11.32 -5.53 -9.55
CA MET A 108 -11.24 -4.70 -10.76
C MET A 108 -11.93 -5.40 -11.92
N SER A 109 -12.40 -4.64 -12.92
CA SER A 109 -12.87 -5.21 -14.18
C SER A 109 -11.73 -5.93 -14.91
N GLU A 110 -12.06 -6.86 -15.78
CA GLU A 110 -11.07 -7.68 -16.49
C GLU A 110 -10.21 -6.86 -17.45
N ASP A 111 -10.77 -5.79 -17.98
CA ASP A 111 -10.15 -4.82 -18.89
C ASP A 111 -9.47 -3.64 -18.16
N PHE A 112 -9.42 -3.67 -16.83
CA PHE A 112 -8.79 -2.59 -16.05
C PHE A 112 -7.30 -2.48 -16.38
N PRO A 113 -6.79 -1.28 -16.71
CA PRO A 113 -5.41 -1.06 -17.14
C PRO A 113 -4.45 -1.07 -15.93
N ALA A 114 -4.22 -2.24 -15.33
CA ALA A 114 -3.44 -2.39 -14.08
C ALA A 114 -2.03 -1.80 -14.20
N ASP A 115 -1.32 -2.03 -15.31
CA ASP A 115 0.04 -1.52 -15.51
C ASP A 115 0.09 0.00 -15.60
N ALA A 116 -0.88 0.61 -16.29
CA ALA A 116 -0.97 2.07 -16.35
C ALA A 116 -1.36 2.66 -14.99
N SER A 117 -2.24 2.00 -14.26
CA SER A 117 -2.69 2.42 -12.95
C SER A 117 -1.56 2.37 -11.93
N ILE A 118 -0.81 1.26 -11.84
CA ILE A 118 0.30 1.16 -10.88
C ILE A 118 1.43 2.15 -11.21
N LYS A 119 1.67 2.42 -12.51
CA LYS A 119 2.60 3.46 -12.92
C LYS A 119 2.13 4.86 -12.48
N ALA A 120 0.85 5.16 -12.61
CA ALA A 120 0.27 6.43 -12.17
C ALA A 120 0.40 6.60 -10.64
N GLU A 121 0.20 5.53 -9.86
CA GLU A 121 0.44 5.53 -8.41
C GLU A 121 1.90 5.85 -8.07
N TYR A 122 2.84 5.24 -8.78
CA TYR A 122 4.28 5.54 -8.59
C TYR A 122 4.60 7.00 -8.91
N ASP A 123 4.13 7.50 -10.05
CA ASP A 123 4.38 8.89 -10.45
C ASP A 123 3.72 9.89 -9.48
N GLY A 124 2.53 9.55 -8.99
CA GLY A 124 1.83 10.31 -7.95
C GLY A 124 2.59 10.33 -6.62
N ALA A 125 3.09 9.18 -6.16
CA ALA A 125 3.90 9.07 -4.95
C ALA A 125 5.21 9.87 -5.08
N ARG A 126 5.87 9.83 -6.25
CA ARG A 126 7.07 10.66 -6.52
C ARG A 126 6.77 12.16 -6.51
N THR A 127 5.59 12.55 -6.98
CA THR A 127 5.17 13.96 -6.91
C THR A 127 4.97 14.38 -5.46
N ARG A 128 4.32 13.57 -4.64
CA ARG A 128 4.18 13.81 -3.20
C ARG A 128 5.53 13.85 -2.48
N ALA A 129 6.50 13.02 -2.91
CA ALA A 129 7.85 13.05 -2.35
C ALA A 129 8.57 14.38 -2.65
N LYS A 130 8.41 14.95 -3.86
CA LYS A 130 8.94 16.28 -4.18
C LYS A 130 8.32 17.40 -3.34
N ASN A 131 7.08 17.22 -2.90
CA ASN A 131 6.36 18.15 -2.03
C ASN A 131 6.69 17.94 -0.53
N GLY A 132 7.49 16.93 -0.18
CA GLY A 132 7.83 16.61 1.20
C GLY A 132 6.75 15.82 1.97
N GLU A 133 5.71 15.34 1.29
CA GLU A 133 4.62 14.56 1.89
C GLU A 133 4.97 13.07 2.05
N VAL A 134 5.94 12.61 1.28
CA VAL A 134 6.42 11.21 1.25
C VAL A 134 7.95 11.25 1.31
N ASP A 135 8.57 10.42 2.14
CA ASP A 135 10.02 10.36 2.31
C ASP A 135 10.67 9.11 1.69
N GLU A 136 9.87 8.15 1.24
CA GLU A 136 10.34 6.98 0.50
C GLU A 136 9.35 6.58 -0.60
N VAL A 137 9.84 6.34 -1.82
CA VAL A 137 9.06 5.79 -2.95
C VAL A 137 9.91 4.78 -3.69
N LYS A 138 9.40 3.56 -3.86
CA LYS A 138 10.09 2.45 -4.53
C LYS A 138 9.14 1.62 -5.37
N TRP A 139 9.68 1.04 -6.47
CA TRP A 139 9.12 -0.15 -7.07
C TRP A 139 9.65 -1.37 -6.31
N VAL A 140 8.76 -2.18 -5.74
CA VAL A 140 9.15 -3.32 -4.92
C VAL A 140 8.38 -4.55 -5.34
N GLU A 141 9.11 -5.64 -5.59
CA GLU A 141 8.53 -6.95 -5.79
C GLU A 141 8.51 -7.70 -4.46
N ILE A 142 7.33 -8.13 -4.01
CA ILE A 142 7.14 -8.93 -2.81
C ILE A 142 6.50 -10.26 -3.23
N ASP A 143 7.17 -11.37 -2.94
CA ASP A 143 6.72 -12.74 -3.26
C ASP A 143 6.28 -12.89 -4.73
N GLY A 144 7.07 -12.32 -5.67
CA GLY A 144 6.82 -12.37 -7.12
C GLY A 144 5.81 -11.35 -7.64
N LEU A 145 5.18 -10.56 -6.77
CA LEU A 145 4.22 -9.53 -7.18
C LEU A 145 4.85 -8.14 -7.14
N LYS A 146 4.90 -7.47 -8.30
CA LYS A 146 5.41 -6.10 -8.43
C LYS A 146 4.39 -5.09 -7.93
N GLY A 147 4.86 -4.10 -7.18
CA GLY A 147 4.03 -3.05 -6.64
C GLY A 147 4.79 -1.76 -6.36
N VAL A 148 4.05 -0.76 -5.96
CA VAL A 148 4.59 0.53 -5.51
C VAL A 148 4.55 0.60 -4.00
N GLN A 149 5.71 0.81 -3.39
CA GLN A 149 5.86 1.10 -1.97
C GLN A 149 6.13 2.58 -1.78
N PHE A 150 5.49 3.16 -0.79
CA PHE A 150 5.84 4.50 -0.32
C PHE A 150 5.64 4.63 1.19
N ARG A 151 6.42 5.53 1.79
CA ARG A 151 6.30 5.89 3.19
C ARG A 151 6.03 7.38 3.30
N GLU A 152 5.00 7.74 4.06
CA GLU A 152 4.71 9.14 4.36
C GLU A 152 5.84 9.77 5.18
N ALA A 153 6.08 11.06 4.96
CA ALA A 153 6.98 11.85 5.76
C ALA A 153 6.44 11.98 7.20
N ASN A 154 7.26 12.49 8.10
CA ASN A 154 6.79 12.77 9.46
C ASN A 154 5.65 13.79 9.40
N PRO A 155 4.51 13.50 10.04
CA PRO A 155 3.42 14.45 10.10
C PRO A 155 3.80 15.69 10.90
N GLU A 156 3.11 16.79 10.65
CA GLU A 156 3.32 18.06 11.37
C GLU A 156 3.00 17.90 12.86
N HIS A 157 1.93 17.17 13.19
CA HIS A 157 1.57 16.83 14.55
C HIS A 157 1.88 15.35 14.83
N SER A 158 2.56 15.08 15.94
CA SER A 158 3.01 13.73 16.30
C SER A 158 1.89 12.72 16.50
N ASP A 159 0.67 13.17 16.77
CA ASP A 159 -0.52 12.33 16.94
C ASP A 159 -1.23 12.00 15.61
N ASP A 160 -0.85 12.68 14.52
CA ASP A 160 -1.39 12.39 13.19
C ASP A 160 -0.83 11.07 12.66
N SER A 161 -1.61 10.43 11.79
CA SER A 161 -1.23 9.15 11.20
C SER A 161 -0.03 9.27 10.26
N ARG A 162 0.87 8.29 10.33
CA ARG A 162 1.97 8.06 9.38
C ARG A 162 1.90 6.65 8.85
N ARG A 163 2.09 6.46 7.54
CA ARG A 163 1.85 5.20 6.86
C ARG A 163 3.07 4.75 6.05
N LEU A 164 3.31 3.44 6.08
CA LEU A 164 4.05 2.68 5.08
C LEU A 164 3.01 1.91 4.26
N GLN A 165 3.00 2.08 2.96
CA GLN A 165 1.98 1.48 2.08
C GLN A 165 2.63 0.77 0.91
N TRP A 166 2.04 -0.36 0.50
CA TRP A 166 2.38 -1.07 -0.73
C TRP A 166 1.10 -1.38 -1.51
N LEU A 167 1.13 -1.12 -2.80
CA LEU A 167 0.02 -1.33 -3.74
C LEU A 167 0.49 -2.23 -4.87
N GLY A 168 -0.30 -3.24 -5.21
CA GLY A 168 -0.05 -4.12 -6.33
C GLY A 168 -1.34 -4.67 -6.94
N PHE A 169 -1.22 -5.34 -8.09
CA PHE A 169 -2.33 -6.01 -8.77
C PHE A 169 -2.02 -7.47 -8.99
N ARG A 170 -3.02 -8.34 -8.82
CA ARG A 170 -2.91 -9.77 -9.11
C ARG A 170 -4.19 -10.32 -9.73
N LYS A 171 -4.09 -11.46 -10.43
CA LYS A 171 -5.25 -12.32 -10.68
C LYS A 171 -5.34 -13.36 -9.58
N PHE A 172 -6.52 -13.49 -8.96
CA PHE A 172 -6.79 -14.50 -7.95
C PHE A 172 -8.21 -15.03 -8.12
N ALA A 173 -8.38 -16.35 -8.15
CA ALA A 173 -9.66 -17.01 -8.41
C ALA A 173 -10.39 -16.48 -9.67
N GLY A 174 -9.64 -16.17 -10.73
CA GLY A 174 -10.16 -15.64 -11.99
C GLY A 174 -10.48 -14.14 -12.00
N GLN A 175 -10.30 -13.44 -10.88
CA GLN A 175 -10.60 -12.02 -10.76
C GLN A 175 -9.33 -11.18 -10.69
N LEU A 176 -9.26 -10.08 -11.45
CA LEU A 176 -8.25 -9.04 -11.25
C LEU A 176 -8.56 -8.29 -9.95
N GLN A 177 -7.56 -8.16 -9.10
CA GLN A 177 -7.67 -7.51 -7.80
C GLN A 177 -6.55 -6.49 -7.61
N GLN A 178 -6.88 -5.32 -7.07
CA GLN A 178 -5.91 -4.45 -6.44
C GLN A 178 -5.74 -4.87 -4.99
N ILE A 179 -4.49 -5.03 -4.56
CA ILE A 179 -4.09 -5.25 -3.18
C ILE A 179 -3.53 -3.95 -2.64
N ASN A 180 -4.03 -3.51 -1.51
CA ASN A 180 -3.47 -2.41 -0.74
C ASN A 180 -3.07 -2.91 0.64
N VAL A 181 -1.76 -2.90 0.92
CA VAL A 181 -1.19 -3.22 2.24
C VAL A 181 -0.77 -1.92 2.88
N MET A 182 -1.36 -1.58 3.99
CA MET A 182 -1.07 -0.38 4.76
C MET A 182 -0.63 -0.74 6.17
N LEU A 183 0.54 -0.28 6.56
CA LEU A 183 1.03 -0.34 7.94
C LEU A 183 1.09 1.09 8.47
N ALA A 184 0.41 1.33 9.58
CA ALA A 184 0.19 2.68 10.10
C ALA A 184 0.41 2.75 11.60
N SER A 185 0.88 3.90 12.05
CA SER A 185 0.87 4.33 13.44
C SER A 185 0.74 5.85 13.48
N ASN A 186 0.66 6.47 14.64
CA ASN A 186 0.84 7.91 14.71
C ASN A 186 2.33 8.29 14.52
N GLY A 187 2.62 9.56 14.26
CA GLY A 187 3.98 10.03 14.01
C GLY A 187 4.95 9.76 15.17
N LYS A 188 4.45 9.74 16.41
CA LYS A 188 5.21 9.42 17.61
C LYS A 188 5.55 7.92 17.70
N GLY A 189 4.58 7.05 17.41
CA GLY A 189 4.74 5.59 17.48
C GLY A 189 5.46 5.00 16.28
N PHE A 190 5.37 5.63 15.11
CA PHE A 190 5.92 5.09 13.86
C PHE A 190 7.41 4.72 13.95
N PRO A 191 8.32 5.54 14.51
CA PRO A 191 9.73 5.17 14.63
C PRO A 191 9.96 3.91 15.48
N THR A 192 9.12 3.69 16.50
CA THR A 192 9.22 2.51 17.38
C THR A 192 8.77 1.23 16.65
N HIS A 193 7.77 1.33 15.76
CA HIS A 193 7.21 0.21 15.03
C HIS A 193 7.78 0.05 13.61
N GLN A 194 8.68 0.94 13.17
CA GLN A 194 9.14 0.97 11.78
C GLN A 194 9.74 -0.37 11.34
N ASP A 195 10.63 -0.96 12.12
CA ASP A 195 11.26 -2.25 11.77
C ASP A 195 10.24 -3.40 11.78
N GLU A 196 9.27 -3.40 12.71
CA GLU A 196 8.16 -4.35 12.69
C GLU A 196 7.33 -4.21 11.40
N MET A 197 6.99 -2.99 11.02
CA MET A 197 6.18 -2.71 9.82
C MET A 197 6.87 -3.19 8.53
N TYR A 198 8.14 -2.88 8.35
CA TYR A 198 8.88 -3.39 7.19
C TYR A 198 9.06 -4.91 7.24
N GLY A 199 9.36 -5.47 8.42
CA GLY A 199 9.44 -6.91 8.62
C GLY A 199 8.13 -7.61 8.25
N ILE A 200 7.00 -7.09 8.72
CA ILE A 200 5.65 -7.59 8.37
C ILE A 200 5.44 -7.49 6.86
N LEU A 201 5.67 -6.32 6.25
CA LEU A 201 5.45 -6.09 4.82
C LEU A 201 6.23 -7.11 3.97
N TYR A 202 7.53 -7.26 4.23
CA TYR A 202 8.39 -8.13 3.44
C TYR A 202 8.26 -9.62 3.78
N SER A 203 7.56 -9.96 4.86
CA SER A 203 7.19 -11.35 5.16
C SER A 203 5.95 -11.83 4.40
N MET A 204 5.31 -10.96 3.61
CA MET A 204 4.10 -11.28 2.85
C MET A 204 4.34 -12.49 1.93
N LYS A 205 3.39 -13.44 1.98
CA LYS A 205 3.30 -14.58 1.08
C LYS A 205 1.97 -14.54 0.34
N ILE A 206 2.00 -14.82 -0.95
CA ILE A 206 0.86 -14.74 -1.85
C ILE A 206 0.71 -16.07 -2.57
N THR A 207 -0.48 -16.67 -2.49
CA THR A 207 -0.81 -17.83 -3.35
C THR A 207 -1.08 -17.34 -4.77
N HIS A 208 -0.35 -17.88 -5.73
CA HIS A 208 -0.46 -17.62 -7.15
C HIS A 208 -1.43 -18.59 -7.82
#